data_676835e94994f1d398d4cc009b977e6f
#
_entry.id   676835e94994f1d398d4cc009b977e6f
#
_cell.length_a   1.000
_cell.length_b   1.000
_cell.length_c   1.000
_cell.angle_alpha   90.00
_cell.angle_beta   90.00
_cell.angle_gamma   90.00
#
_symmetry.space_group_name_H-M   'P 1'
#
loop_
_entity.id
_entity.type
_entity.pdbx_description
1 polymer ?
#
loop_
_entity_poly.entity_id
_entity_poly.type
_entity_poly.pdbx_seq_one_letter_code
_entity_poly.pdbx_strand_id
1 'polypeptide(L)'
;MLIWIGHVSYFMWRCFFIIHNTRVPHKVKVLLTIYLKKLNKQLPDLLNGFYLYGSISLGAFVEGSSDVDFMAVIQRDLSEADIAILKQIHKEIQSSYPQMSLDGIYITKEDITGLDTEAKTCIYFNDGEIQGTKELQKNSIDVFQFYNYGVCILGKEPSQYNFSIEWNLLMSRMQDNLNSYWVNWKKRGERFLSVQYFDLLFSVKSIEWGVLGVSRLYYSFNEQGITSKVGAGEYAINNVPERWHKIINEAMRLRLGNPKSYYKSIFARRNDALAYMEYIINESNKLRFVE
;
A
#
# COMPACT_ATOMS: atom_id res chain seq x y z
N MET A 1 -40.00 16.16 30.04
CA MET A 1 -40.14 15.95 28.59
C MET A 1 -38.78 16.18 27.95
N LEU A 2 -38.27 15.25 27.15
CA LEU A 2 -36.98 15.25 26.44
C LEU A 2 -35.74 14.78 27.22
N ILE A 3 -35.57 13.46 27.27
CA ILE A 3 -34.26 12.79 27.20
C ILE A 3 -34.51 11.53 26.38
N TRP A 4 -34.33 11.61 25.05
CA TRP A 4 -34.34 10.44 24.16
C TRP A 4 -33.67 10.76 22.81
N ILE A 5 -32.34 10.94 22.79
CA ILE A 5 -31.54 11.00 21.56
C ILE A 5 -30.15 10.32 21.80
N GLY A 6 -30.08 9.24 22.54
CA GLY A 6 -28.80 8.55 22.79
C GLY A 6 -28.74 7.09 22.36
N HIS A 7 -29.87 6.46 22.06
CA HIS A 7 -29.91 4.99 21.89
C HIS A 7 -30.24 4.48 20.50
N VAL A 8 -30.55 5.31 19.52
CA VAL A 8 -30.91 4.87 18.16
C VAL A 8 -29.66 4.57 17.32
N SER A 9 -28.53 5.19 17.64
CA SER A 9 -27.25 4.94 16.92
C SER A 9 -26.65 3.57 17.22
N TYR A 10 -26.82 3.03 18.41
CA TYR A 10 -26.21 1.78 18.87
C TYR A 10 -26.86 0.50 18.30
N PHE A 11 -28.14 0.56 17.92
CA PHE A 11 -28.89 -0.61 17.44
C PHE A 11 -28.77 -0.85 15.93
N MET A 12 -28.43 0.18 15.15
CA MET A 12 -28.25 0.05 13.68
C MET A 12 -26.93 -0.63 13.28
N TRP A 13 -25.96 -0.77 14.18
CA TRP A 13 -24.65 -1.40 13.93
C TRP A 13 -24.67 -2.93 13.95
N ARG A 14 -25.74 -3.56 14.42
CA ARG A 14 -25.84 -5.03 14.54
C ARG A 14 -26.24 -5.77 13.26
N CYS A 15 -26.69 -5.07 12.24
CA CYS A 15 -27.22 -5.71 11.02
C CYS A 15 -26.54 -5.13 9.77
N PHE A 16 -25.70 -5.95 9.11
CA PHE A 16 -25.24 -5.79 7.73
C PHE A 16 -24.13 -4.76 7.47
N PHE A 17 -22.87 -5.18 7.56
CA PHE A 17 -21.79 -4.57 6.80
C PHE A 17 -22.00 -4.87 5.30
N ILE A 18 -22.85 -4.13 4.64
CA ILE A 18 -22.93 -4.14 3.17
C ILE A 18 -22.04 -2.98 2.69
N ILE A 19 -20.90 -3.30 2.10
CA ILE A 19 -20.00 -2.30 1.55
C ILE A 19 -20.55 -1.83 0.20
N HIS A 20 -21.22 -0.68 0.19
CA HIS A 20 -21.85 -0.11 -1.01
C HIS A 20 -20.88 0.63 -1.93
N ASN A 21 -19.66 0.93 -1.49
CA ASN A 21 -18.70 1.71 -2.25
C ASN A 21 -18.35 1.02 -3.59
N THR A 22 -18.63 1.68 -4.71
CA THR A 22 -18.44 1.15 -6.07
C THR A 22 -16.97 1.01 -6.47
N ARG A 23 -16.06 1.73 -5.80
CA ARG A 23 -14.62 1.62 -6.04
C ARG A 23 -14.01 0.33 -5.51
N VAL A 24 -14.69 -0.36 -4.59
CA VAL A 24 -14.18 -1.60 -3.97
C VAL A 24 -14.58 -2.81 -4.82
N PRO A 25 -13.63 -3.64 -5.28
CA PRO A 25 -13.92 -4.85 -6.04
C PRO A 25 -14.78 -5.83 -5.25
N HIS A 26 -15.65 -6.58 -5.94
CA HIS A 26 -16.62 -7.48 -5.31
C HIS A 26 -15.96 -8.49 -4.34
N LYS A 27 -14.86 -9.13 -4.75
CA LYS A 27 -14.17 -10.12 -3.90
C LYS A 27 -13.58 -9.48 -2.63
N VAL A 28 -13.08 -8.25 -2.75
CA VAL A 28 -12.60 -7.47 -1.60
C VAL A 28 -13.76 -7.14 -0.66
N LYS A 29 -14.94 -6.77 -1.18
CA LYS A 29 -16.14 -6.56 -0.35
C LYS A 29 -16.52 -7.79 0.46
N VAL A 30 -16.47 -8.97 -0.17
CA VAL A 30 -16.76 -10.25 0.51
C VAL A 30 -15.76 -10.49 1.63
N LEU A 31 -14.45 -10.39 1.35
CA LEU A 31 -13.39 -10.56 2.34
C LEU A 31 -13.58 -9.59 3.53
N LEU A 32 -13.75 -8.30 3.24
CA LEU A 32 -13.91 -7.28 4.27
C LEU A 32 -15.19 -7.48 5.10
N THR A 33 -16.27 -7.91 4.49
CA THR A 33 -17.51 -8.22 5.21
C THR A 33 -17.28 -9.31 6.25
N ILE A 34 -16.55 -10.36 5.90
CA ILE A 34 -16.21 -11.46 6.81
C ILE A 34 -15.24 -10.98 7.89
N TYR A 35 -14.19 -10.26 7.48
CA TYR A 35 -13.19 -9.70 8.40
C TYR A 35 -13.83 -8.78 9.45
N LEU A 36 -14.59 -7.77 9.02
CA LEU A 36 -15.24 -6.80 9.93
C LEU A 36 -16.27 -7.45 10.85
N LYS A 37 -17.00 -8.47 10.37
CA LYS A 37 -17.91 -9.26 11.23
C LYS A 37 -17.17 -10.03 12.32
N LYS A 38 -16.05 -10.69 11.97
CA LYS A 38 -15.22 -11.42 12.95
C LYS A 38 -14.63 -10.45 13.98
N LEU A 39 -14.09 -9.33 13.49
CA LEU A 39 -13.49 -8.30 14.33
C LEU A 39 -14.51 -7.73 15.33
N ASN A 40 -15.66 -7.29 14.86
CA ASN A 40 -16.71 -6.74 15.74
C ASN A 40 -17.29 -7.78 16.72
N LYS A 41 -17.28 -9.07 16.37
CA LYS A 41 -17.73 -10.14 17.27
C LYS A 41 -16.75 -10.37 18.42
N GLN A 42 -15.43 -10.33 18.14
CA GLN A 42 -14.39 -10.68 19.11
C GLN A 42 -13.84 -9.46 19.85
N LEU A 43 -13.84 -8.30 19.20
CA LEU A 43 -13.39 -7.02 19.75
C LEU A 43 -14.47 -5.95 19.48
N PRO A 44 -15.61 -6.04 20.18
CA PRO A 44 -16.68 -5.06 20.01
C PRO A 44 -16.19 -3.66 20.36
N ASP A 45 -16.69 -2.67 19.63
CA ASP A 45 -16.39 -1.25 19.83
C ASP A 45 -14.90 -0.85 19.65
N LEU A 46 -14.06 -1.73 19.11
CA LEU A 46 -12.67 -1.41 18.86
C LEU A 46 -12.51 -0.39 17.71
N LEU A 47 -13.26 -0.57 16.61
CA LEU A 47 -13.12 0.28 15.43
C LEU A 47 -13.84 1.62 15.58
N ASN A 48 -13.12 2.71 15.31
CA ASN A 48 -13.66 4.05 15.06
C ASN A 48 -13.79 4.34 13.56
N GLY A 49 -12.86 3.79 12.75
CA GLY A 49 -12.87 3.91 11.30
C GLY A 49 -12.12 2.76 10.62
N PHE A 50 -12.49 2.48 9.37
CA PHE A 50 -11.80 1.50 8.54
C PHE A 50 -11.75 2.00 7.10
N TYR A 51 -10.57 2.05 6.53
CA TYR A 51 -10.30 2.67 5.24
C TYR A 51 -9.44 1.79 4.38
N LEU A 52 -9.65 1.84 3.06
CA LEU A 52 -8.76 1.22 2.09
C LEU A 52 -7.95 2.30 1.38
N TYR A 53 -6.69 1.99 1.10
CA TYR A 53 -5.83 2.85 0.28
C TYR A 53 -5.07 2.01 -0.77
N GLY A 54 -3.87 2.41 -1.17
CA GLY A 54 -3.08 1.64 -2.14
C GLY A 54 -3.78 1.45 -3.49
N SER A 55 -3.67 0.25 -4.04
CA SER A 55 -4.17 -0.06 -5.38
C SER A 55 -5.70 0.07 -5.52
N ILE A 56 -6.46 -0.19 -4.47
CA ILE A 56 -7.92 -0.08 -4.49
C ILE A 56 -8.34 1.38 -4.63
N SER A 57 -7.74 2.26 -3.84
CA SER A 57 -8.06 3.69 -3.86
C SER A 57 -7.72 4.36 -5.19
N LEU A 58 -6.71 3.83 -5.90
CA LEU A 58 -6.28 4.27 -7.23
C LEU A 58 -7.06 3.60 -8.38
N GLY A 59 -8.05 2.76 -8.09
CA GLY A 59 -8.80 2.03 -9.12
C GLY A 59 -7.97 1.01 -9.91
N ALA A 60 -6.86 0.54 -9.35
CA ALA A 60 -5.86 -0.28 -10.01
C ALA A 60 -5.61 -1.62 -9.31
N PHE A 61 -6.60 -2.12 -8.59
CA PHE A 61 -6.53 -3.43 -7.95
C PHE A 61 -6.50 -4.54 -9.02
N VAL A 62 -5.51 -5.41 -8.93
CA VAL A 62 -5.36 -6.60 -9.78
C VAL A 62 -5.43 -7.83 -8.90
N GLU A 63 -6.47 -8.64 -9.10
CA GLU A 63 -6.67 -9.86 -8.33
C GLU A 63 -5.47 -10.82 -8.49
N GLY A 64 -5.01 -11.39 -7.38
CA GLY A 64 -3.85 -12.29 -7.34
C GLY A 64 -2.48 -11.59 -7.45
N SER A 65 -2.48 -10.27 -7.63
CA SER A 65 -1.25 -9.46 -7.70
C SER A 65 -1.25 -8.26 -6.77
N SER A 66 -2.44 -7.85 -6.27
CA SER A 66 -2.59 -6.73 -5.33
C SER A 66 -2.98 -7.24 -3.96
N ASP A 67 -2.37 -6.63 -2.95
CA ASP A 67 -2.78 -6.74 -1.56
C ASP A 67 -3.97 -5.81 -1.28
N VAL A 68 -4.67 -6.02 -0.19
CA VAL A 68 -5.76 -5.16 0.29
C VAL A 68 -5.18 -4.27 1.39
N ASP A 69 -4.72 -3.08 0.99
CA ASP A 69 -4.13 -2.12 1.91
C ASP A 69 -5.20 -1.43 2.75
N PHE A 70 -5.06 -1.45 4.09
CA PHE A 70 -6.04 -0.82 4.99
C PHE A 70 -5.40 0.04 6.08
N MET A 71 -6.19 1.01 6.57
CA MET A 71 -5.95 1.75 7.80
C MET A 71 -7.15 1.58 8.73
N ALA A 72 -6.94 0.96 9.88
CA ALA A 72 -7.94 0.82 10.93
C ALA A 72 -7.69 1.86 12.03
N VAL A 73 -8.61 2.80 12.18
CA VAL A 73 -8.61 3.74 13.30
C VAL A 73 -9.36 3.11 14.45
N ILE A 74 -8.70 2.94 15.59
CA ILE A 74 -9.21 2.26 16.77
C ILE A 74 -9.47 3.24 17.92
N GLN A 75 -10.36 2.85 18.83
CA GLN A 75 -10.81 3.72 19.94
C GLN A 75 -9.82 3.77 21.10
N ARG A 76 -8.96 2.77 21.24
CA ARG A 76 -8.02 2.60 22.36
C ARG A 76 -6.80 1.80 21.91
N ASP A 77 -5.76 1.84 22.69
CA ASP A 77 -4.60 0.97 22.51
C ASP A 77 -4.97 -0.52 22.58
N LEU A 78 -4.19 -1.31 21.85
CA LEU A 78 -4.34 -2.76 21.81
C LEU A 78 -3.58 -3.40 22.97
N SER A 79 -4.27 -4.19 23.79
CA SER A 79 -3.66 -5.09 24.75
C SER A 79 -3.01 -6.30 24.04
N GLU A 80 -2.17 -7.05 24.73
CA GLU A 80 -1.60 -8.30 24.22
C GLU A 80 -2.71 -9.32 23.83
N ALA A 81 -3.82 -9.34 24.58
CA ALA A 81 -4.96 -10.19 24.27
C ALA A 81 -5.66 -9.74 22.97
N ASP A 82 -5.84 -8.43 22.75
CA ASP A 82 -6.39 -7.90 21.50
C ASP A 82 -5.48 -8.26 20.31
N ILE A 83 -4.17 -8.11 20.47
CA ILE A 83 -3.19 -8.48 19.45
C ILE A 83 -3.26 -9.98 19.11
N ALA A 84 -3.42 -10.86 20.11
CA ALA A 84 -3.58 -12.28 19.89
C ALA A 84 -4.86 -12.60 19.08
N ILE A 85 -5.96 -11.92 19.40
CA ILE A 85 -7.24 -12.03 18.66
C ILE A 85 -7.07 -11.54 17.22
N LEU A 86 -6.44 -10.38 16.99
CA LEU A 86 -6.19 -9.85 15.66
C LEU A 86 -5.34 -10.81 14.83
N LYS A 87 -4.26 -11.36 15.39
CA LYS A 87 -3.43 -12.39 14.73
C LYS A 87 -4.28 -13.58 14.28
N GLN A 88 -5.16 -14.06 15.14
CA GLN A 88 -6.03 -15.20 14.81
C GLN A 88 -6.99 -14.84 13.67
N ILE A 89 -7.61 -13.66 13.71
CA ILE A 89 -8.54 -13.22 12.67
C ILE A 89 -7.80 -13.07 11.32
N HIS A 90 -6.63 -12.42 11.29
CA HIS A 90 -5.83 -12.26 10.07
C HIS A 90 -5.41 -13.63 9.49
N LYS A 91 -4.96 -14.55 10.34
CA LYS A 91 -4.59 -15.91 9.92
C LYS A 91 -5.78 -16.67 9.31
N GLU A 92 -6.97 -16.55 9.88
CA GLU A 92 -8.19 -17.17 9.33
C GLU A 92 -8.58 -16.57 7.99
N ILE A 93 -8.48 -15.24 7.85
CA ILE A 93 -8.72 -14.54 6.58
C ILE A 93 -7.71 -14.98 5.53
N GLN A 94 -6.41 -14.97 5.84
CA GLN A 94 -5.35 -15.39 4.93
C GLN A 94 -5.53 -16.85 4.47
N SER A 95 -5.93 -17.74 5.37
CA SER A 95 -6.21 -19.14 5.04
C SER A 95 -7.41 -19.29 4.11
N SER A 96 -8.42 -18.44 4.27
CA SER A 96 -9.65 -18.46 3.44
C SER A 96 -9.46 -17.75 2.08
N TYR A 97 -8.55 -16.80 2.02
CA TYR A 97 -8.26 -15.97 0.84
C TYR A 97 -6.75 -15.88 0.56
N PRO A 98 -6.07 -16.99 0.24
CA PRO A 98 -4.60 -17.05 0.14
C PRO A 98 -4.01 -16.15 -0.96
N GLN A 99 -4.83 -15.69 -1.90
CA GLN A 99 -4.40 -14.81 -3.00
C GLN A 99 -4.67 -13.31 -2.73
N MET A 100 -5.20 -12.97 -1.54
CA MET A 100 -5.50 -11.59 -1.15
C MET A 100 -5.00 -11.35 0.27
N SER A 101 -3.80 -10.79 0.41
CA SER A 101 -3.31 -10.37 1.72
C SER A 101 -4.06 -9.14 2.20
N LEU A 102 -4.38 -9.11 3.49
CA LEU A 102 -4.97 -7.95 4.16
C LEU A 102 -3.85 -7.26 4.95
N ASP A 103 -3.25 -6.25 4.33
CA ASP A 103 -2.07 -5.56 4.82
C ASP A 103 -2.41 -4.14 5.29
N GLY A 104 -1.91 -3.75 6.44
CA GLY A 104 -2.24 -2.42 6.93
C GLY A 104 -1.88 -2.16 8.38
N ILE A 105 -2.42 -1.09 8.90
CA ILE A 105 -2.08 -0.57 10.22
C ILE A 105 -3.32 -0.39 11.10
N TYR A 106 -3.08 -0.52 12.41
CA TYR A 106 -4.00 -0.13 13.46
C TYR A 106 -3.40 1.04 14.22
N ILE A 107 -4.10 2.16 14.22
CA ILE A 107 -3.70 3.41 14.88
C ILE A 107 -4.85 3.94 15.71
N THR A 108 -4.58 4.50 16.90
CA THR A 108 -5.64 5.04 17.73
C THR A 108 -6.24 6.32 17.11
N LYS A 109 -7.48 6.61 17.46
CA LYS A 109 -8.14 7.86 17.06
C LYS A 109 -7.39 9.09 17.57
N GLU A 110 -6.77 8.99 18.73
CA GLU A 110 -5.97 10.06 19.33
C GLU A 110 -4.68 10.26 18.51
N ASP A 111 -3.95 9.18 18.22
CA ASP A 111 -2.71 9.24 17.47
C ASP A 111 -2.89 9.74 16.05
N ILE A 112 -3.92 9.26 15.33
CA ILE A 112 -4.14 9.75 13.97
C ILE A 112 -4.49 11.24 13.92
N THR A 113 -5.20 11.75 14.93
CA THR A 113 -5.46 13.20 15.02
C THR A 113 -4.23 13.99 15.48
N GLY A 114 -3.31 13.37 16.19
CA GLY A 114 -2.04 13.94 16.64
C GLY A 114 -0.89 13.86 15.62
N LEU A 115 -1.09 13.22 14.47
CA LEU A 115 -0.04 13.08 13.43
C LEU A 115 0.47 14.43 12.88
N ASP A 116 -0.30 15.49 13.01
CA ASP A 116 0.11 16.83 12.55
C ASP A 116 1.24 17.40 13.41
N THR A 117 1.39 16.97 14.65
CA THR A 117 2.39 17.45 15.60
C THR A 117 3.62 16.58 15.71
N GLU A 118 3.45 15.25 15.66
CA GLU A 118 4.56 14.29 15.81
C GLU A 118 4.25 12.96 15.14
N ALA A 119 5.30 12.17 14.92
CA ALA A 119 5.16 10.79 14.45
C ALA A 119 4.54 9.90 15.53
N LYS A 120 3.70 8.94 15.10
CA LYS A 120 2.97 8.04 15.99
C LYS A 120 3.32 6.58 15.71
N THR A 121 3.32 5.78 16.76
CA THR A 121 3.55 4.34 16.65
C THR A 121 2.24 3.63 16.36
N CYS A 122 2.23 2.75 15.37
CA CYS A 122 1.08 1.93 15.02
C CYS A 122 1.45 0.45 14.91
N ILE A 123 0.48 -0.44 15.15
CA ILE A 123 0.62 -1.87 14.90
C ILE A 123 0.51 -2.12 13.40
N TYR A 124 1.42 -2.93 12.86
CA TYR A 124 1.51 -3.18 11.43
C TYR A 124 1.37 -4.66 11.08
N PHE A 125 0.51 -4.94 10.09
CA PHE A 125 0.31 -6.26 9.48
C PHE A 125 0.76 -6.25 8.02
N ASN A 126 1.45 -7.30 7.61
CA ASN A 126 1.85 -7.55 6.23
C ASN A 126 1.86 -9.05 5.94
N ASP A 127 1.43 -9.45 4.76
CA ASP A 127 1.26 -10.86 4.38
C ASP A 127 0.38 -11.65 5.36
N GLY A 128 -0.64 -10.97 5.91
CA GLY A 128 -1.56 -11.55 6.89
C GLY A 128 -0.98 -11.80 8.28
N GLU A 129 0.26 -11.38 8.52
CA GLU A 129 0.96 -11.55 9.80
C GLU A 129 1.35 -10.21 10.42
N ILE A 130 1.37 -10.18 11.76
CA ILE A 130 1.86 -9.01 12.48
C ILE A 130 3.37 -8.89 12.31
N GLN A 131 3.82 -7.71 11.91
CA GLN A 131 5.24 -7.39 11.75
C GLN A 131 5.79 -6.59 12.96
N GLY A 132 4.96 -6.34 13.97
CA GLY A 132 5.29 -5.51 15.12
C GLY A 132 4.72 -4.11 15.03
N THR A 133 5.52 -3.14 15.44
CA THR A 133 5.17 -1.71 15.38
C THR A 133 5.96 -0.99 14.30
N LYS A 134 5.36 0.01 13.68
CA LYS A 134 6.06 0.97 12.83
C LYS A 134 5.70 2.40 13.22
N GLU A 135 6.60 3.32 12.93
CA GLU A 135 6.35 4.74 13.05
C GLU A 135 5.56 5.23 11.82
N LEU A 136 4.45 5.88 12.08
CA LEU A 136 3.64 6.57 11.08
C LEU A 136 3.90 8.07 11.19
N GLN A 137 4.25 8.69 10.07
CA GLN A 137 4.53 10.12 10.00
C GLN A 137 3.57 10.81 9.06
N LYS A 138 3.17 12.05 9.39
CA LYS A 138 2.26 12.88 8.59
C LYS A 138 2.64 12.92 7.10
N ASN A 139 3.89 13.24 6.82
CA ASN A 139 4.42 13.33 5.46
C ASN A 139 5.00 11.99 4.98
N SER A 140 4.23 10.90 5.15
CA SER A 140 4.51 9.59 4.56
C SER A 140 3.59 9.30 3.39
N ILE A 141 4.02 8.40 2.51
CA ILE A 141 3.23 7.98 1.35
C ILE A 141 1.91 7.33 1.76
N ASP A 142 1.90 6.58 2.88
CA ASP A 142 0.71 5.92 3.40
C ASP A 142 -0.34 6.95 3.84
N VAL A 143 0.07 7.98 4.59
CA VAL A 143 -0.82 9.06 5.05
C VAL A 143 -1.29 9.92 3.88
N PHE A 144 -0.40 10.23 2.93
CA PHE A 144 -0.78 10.96 1.71
C PHE A 144 -1.84 10.21 0.91
N GLN A 145 -1.65 8.91 0.69
CA GLN A 145 -2.63 8.08 -0.03
C GLN A 145 -3.95 7.96 0.74
N PHE A 146 -3.88 7.72 2.04
CA PHE A 146 -5.06 7.67 2.89
C PHE A 146 -5.87 8.96 2.81
N TYR A 147 -5.23 10.11 2.99
CA TYR A 147 -5.89 11.41 3.05
C TYR A 147 -6.52 11.82 1.72
N ASN A 148 -5.78 11.66 0.61
CA ASN A 148 -6.22 12.17 -0.70
C ASN A 148 -7.06 11.18 -1.51
N TYR A 149 -6.85 9.87 -1.32
CA TYR A 149 -7.47 8.83 -2.15
C TYR A 149 -8.24 7.78 -1.34
N GLY A 150 -8.09 7.77 -0.03
CA GLY A 150 -8.65 6.75 0.86
C GLY A 150 -10.14 6.48 0.61
N VAL A 151 -10.51 5.21 0.62
CA VAL A 151 -11.88 4.75 0.48
C VAL A 151 -12.44 4.47 1.87
N CYS A 152 -13.35 5.31 2.32
CA CYS A 152 -14.03 5.12 3.60
C CYS A 152 -14.95 3.89 3.52
N ILE A 153 -14.71 2.91 4.39
CA ILE A 153 -15.60 1.76 4.62
C ILE A 153 -16.42 1.98 5.89
N LEU A 154 -15.81 2.60 6.87
CA LEU A 154 -16.39 2.89 8.17
C LEU A 154 -15.77 4.16 8.75
N GLY A 155 -16.57 5.00 9.41
CA GLY A 155 -16.10 6.20 10.10
C GLY A 155 -16.32 7.48 9.32
N LYS A 156 -15.56 8.52 9.65
CA LYS A 156 -15.60 9.82 8.97
C LYS A 156 -14.74 9.76 7.71
N GLU A 157 -15.01 10.62 6.72
CA GLU A 157 -14.18 10.68 5.51
C GLU A 157 -12.71 11.06 5.84
N PRO A 158 -11.71 10.50 5.12
CA PRO A 158 -10.29 10.78 5.36
C PRO A 158 -9.96 12.28 5.39
N SER A 159 -10.57 13.09 4.53
CA SER A 159 -10.39 14.54 4.47
C SER A 159 -10.80 15.28 5.75
N GLN A 160 -11.62 14.65 6.60
CA GLN A 160 -12.05 15.24 7.89
C GLN A 160 -10.98 15.11 9.00
N TYR A 161 -9.82 14.51 8.72
CA TYR A 161 -8.70 14.44 9.66
C TYR A 161 -7.83 15.69 9.66
N ASN A 162 -8.04 16.65 8.73
CA ASN A 162 -7.37 17.95 8.66
C ASN A 162 -5.83 17.89 8.66
N PHE A 163 -5.25 16.97 7.89
CA PHE A 163 -3.80 16.93 7.72
C PHE A 163 -3.32 18.03 6.78
N SER A 164 -2.24 18.70 7.15
CA SER A 164 -1.48 19.56 6.24
C SER A 164 -0.25 18.78 5.74
N ILE A 165 -0.35 18.15 4.58
CA ILE A 165 0.76 17.38 4.01
C ILE A 165 1.67 18.32 3.22
N GLU A 166 2.94 18.35 3.60
CA GLU A 166 3.97 19.14 2.96
C GLU A 166 4.62 18.34 1.83
N TRP A 167 4.31 18.71 0.59
CA TRP A 167 4.75 17.98 -0.59
C TRP A 167 6.28 17.87 -0.68
N ASN A 168 7.01 18.96 -0.42
CA ASN A 168 8.47 18.95 -0.48
C ASN A 168 9.09 17.96 0.52
N LEU A 169 8.56 17.89 1.74
CA LEU A 169 9.02 16.95 2.75
C LEU A 169 8.68 15.51 2.39
N LEU A 170 7.50 15.27 1.80
CA LEU A 170 7.15 13.95 1.26
C LEU A 170 8.12 13.54 0.14
N MET A 171 8.45 14.45 -0.77
CA MET A 171 9.40 14.21 -1.87
C MET A 171 10.81 13.92 -1.35
N SER A 172 11.30 14.69 -0.38
CA SER A 172 12.59 14.43 0.27
C SER A 172 12.67 13.01 0.85
N ARG A 173 11.63 12.57 1.57
CA ARG A 173 11.56 11.19 2.11
C ARG A 173 11.49 10.12 1.03
N MET A 174 10.76 10.38 -0.06
CA MET A 174 10.73 9.47 -1.20
C MET A 174 12.11 9.38 -1.87
N GLN A 175 12.86 10.47 -1.93
CA GLN A 175 14.23 10.50 -2.44
C GLN A 175 15.19 9.73 -1.51
N ASP A 176 15.04 9.86 -0.19
CA ASP A 176 15.78 9.05 0.78
C ASP A 176 15.48 7.56 0.60
N ASN A 177 14.21 7.19 0.40
CA ASN A 177 13.82 5.82 0.10
C ASN A 177 14.45 5.32 -1.22
N LEU A 178 14.44 6.15 -2.28
CA LEU A 178 15.10 5.83 -3.54
C LEU A 178 16.58 5.53 -3.34
N ASN A 179 17.28 6.37 -2.59
CA ASN A 179 18.74 6.32 -2.41
C ASN A 179 19.19 5.31 -1.34
N SER A 180 18.31 4.89 -0.44
CA SER A 180 18.57 3.85 0.56
C SER A 180 18.02 2.49 0.13
N TYR A 181 16.70 2.32 0.11
CA TYR A 181 16.05 1.04 -0.14
C TYR A 181 16.31 0.55 -1.58
N TRP A 182 16.00 1.37 -2.61
CA TRP A 182 16.07 0.93 -4.01
C TRP A 182 17.49 0.77 -4.52
N VAL A 183 18.41 1.64 -4.11
CA VAL A 183 19.85 1.49 -4.41
C VAL A 183 20.39 0.20 -3.78
N ASN A 184 20.08 -0.07 -2.50
CA ASN A 184 20.53 -1.30 -1.85
C ASN A 184 19.84 -2.55 -2.42
N TRP A 185 18.57 -2.47 -2.81
CA TRP A 185 17.85 -3.56 -3.46
C TRP A 185 18.52 -3.92 -4.80
N LYS A 186 18.83 -2.91 -5.64
CA LYS A 186 19.57 -3.08 -6.89
C LYS A 186 20.94 -3.69 -6.66
N LYS A 187 21.75 -3.15 -5.72
CA LYS A 187 23.08 -3.69 -5.39
C LYS A 187 23.02 -5.17 -4.97
N ARG A 188 22.04 -5.56 -4.15
CA ARG A 188 21.83 -6.97 -3.81
C ARG A 188 21.48 -7.81 -5.04
N GLY A 189 20.66 -7.28 -5.95
CA GLY A 189 20.32 -7.93 -7.21
C GLY A 189 21.52 -8.11 -8.15
N GLU A 190 22.50 -7.22 -8.13
CA GLU A 190 23.73 -7.31 -8.92
C GLU A 190 24.73 -8.33 -8.35
N ARG A 191 24.72 -8.52 -7.04
CA ARG A 191 25.67 -9.39 -6.35
C ARG A 191 25.45 -10.86 -6.75
N PHE A 192 26.41 -11.44 -7.45
CA PHE A 192 26.38 -12.83 -7.88
C PHE A 192 26.11 -13.79 -6.70
N LEU A 193 25.25 -14.78 -6.91
CA LEU A 193 24.80 -15.77 -5.93
C LEU A 193 24.07 -15.22 -4.69
N SER A 194 23.65 -13.95 -4.66
CA SER A 194 22.75 -13.47 -3.62
C SER A 194 21.33 -14.03 -3.81
N VAL A 195 20.53 -14.10 -2.74
CA VAL A 195 19.10 -14.47 -2.84
C VAL A 195 18.39 -13.57 -3.86
N GLN A 196 18.61 -12.26 -3.79
CA GLN A 196 18.03 -11.29 -4.71
C GLN A 196 18.46 -11.49 -6.17
N TYR A 197 19.69 -11.99 -6.42
CA TYR A 197 20.15 -12.36 -7.76
C TYR A 197 19.27 -13.48 -8.37
N PHE A 198 18.99 -14.52 -7.58
CA PHE A 198 18.15 -15.62 -8.01
C PHE A 198 16.66 -15.20 -8.09
N ASP A 199 16.19 -14.37 -7.18
CA ASP A 199 14.83 -13.82 -7.25
C ASP A 199 14.61 -13.05 -8.55
N LEU A 200 15.54 -12.23 -9.00
CA LEU A 200 15.45 -11.53 -10.29
C LEU A 200 15.50 -12.43 -11.50
N LEU A 201 16.10 -13.62 -11.39
CA LEU A 201 16.08 -14.60 -12.48
C LEU A 201 14.75 -15.37 -12.54
N PHE A 202 14.25 -15.85 -11.40
CA PHE A 202 13.19 -16.84 -11.33
C PHE A 202 11.86 -16.28 -10.86
N SER A 203 11.84 -15.24 -10.01
CA SER A 203 10.62 -14.59 -9.55
C SER A 203 10.18 -13.48 -10.51
N VAL A 204 9.02 -13.68 -11.11
CA VAL A 204 8.38 -12.63 -11.92
C VAL A 204 7.98 -11.40 -11.09
N LYS A 205 7.63 -11.61 -9.82
CA LYS A 205 7.28 -10.53 -8.88
C LYS A 205 8.45 -9.58 -8.65
N SER A 206 9.69 -10.08 -8.57
CA SER A 206 10.88 -9.25 -8.35
C SER A 206 11.16 -8.30 -9.52
N ILE A 207 10.92 -8.73 -10.77
CA ILE A 207 11.05 -7.87 -11.96
C ILE A 207 9.98 -6.76 -11.93
N GLU A 208 8.71 -7.14 -11.69
CA GLU A 208 7.60 -6.18 -11.56
C GLU A 208 7.89 -5.16 -10.46
N TRP A 209 8.27 -5.65 -9.27
CA TRP A 209 8.55 -4.84 -8.10
C TRP A 209 9.66 -3.82 -8.37
N GLY A 210 10.81 -4.26 -8.88
CA GLY A 210 11.96 -3.38 -9.14
C GLY A 210 11.64 -2.31 -10.19
N VAL A 211 11.16 -2.74 -11.36
CA VAL A 211 10.91 -1.84 -12.50
C VAL A 211 9.78 -0.86 -12.21
N LEU A 212 8.60 -1.34 -11.80
CA LEU A 212 7.45 -0.46 -11.56
C LEU A 212 7.56 0.30 -10.24
N GLY A 213 8.32 -0.22 -9.27
CA GLY A 213 8.58 0.46 -8.01
C GLY A 213 9.36 1.77 -8.21
N VAL A 214 10.49 1.73 -8.92
CA VAL A 214 11.25 2.95 -9.23
C VAL A 214 10.49 3.87 -10.20
N SER A 215 9.70 3.31 -11.14
CA SER A 215 8.86 4.10 -12.05
C SER A 215 7.79 4.91 -11.30
N ARG A 216 7.22 4.39 -10.20
CA ARG A 216 6.28 5.14 -9.35
C ARG A 216 6.94 6.36 -8.71
N LEU A 217 8.16 6.21 -8.20
CA LEU A 217 8.92 7.32 -7.64
C LEU A 217 9.25 8.36 -8.72
N TYR A 218 9.69 7.90 -9.90
CA TYR A 218 9.96 8.77 -11.05
C TYR A 218 8.72 9.59 -11.45
N TYR A 219 7.54 8.95 -11.51
CA TYR A 219 6.27 9.66 -11.73
C TYR A 219 6.03 10.72 -10.65
N SER A 220 6.13 10.34 -9.37
CA SER A 220 5.83 11.23 -8.25
C SER A 220 6.75 12.44 -8.21
N PHE A 221 8.01 12.27 -8.55
CA PHE A 221 8.99 13.36 -8.61
C PHE A 221 8.72 14.35 -9.75
N ASN A 222 8.19 13.91 -10.88
CA ASN A 222 7.92 14.78 -12.02
C ASN A 222 6.52 15.40 -11.96
N GLU A 223 5.51 14.65 -11.52
CA GLU A 223 4.10 15.04 -11.61
C GLU A 223 3.51 15.54 -10.29
N GLN A 224 4.29 15.52 -9.21
CA GLN A 224 3.81 15.87 -7.86
C GLN A 224 2.51 15.14 -7.48
N GLY A 225 2.43 13.86 -7.83
CA GLY A 225 1.26 13.01 -7.61
C GLY A 225 1.64 11.56 -7.36
N ILE A 226 0.62 10.73 -7.17
CA ILE A 226 0.79 9.29 -6.99
C ILE A 226 -0.03 8.57 -8.05
N THR A 227 0.57 7.53 -8.61
CA THR A 227 -0.09 6.69 -9.61
C THR A 227 0.04 5.20 -9.28
N SER A 228 -0.74 4.37 -9.97
CA SER A 228 -0.64 2.92 -9.89
C SER A 228 0.67 2.41 -10.50
N LYS A 229 1.01 1.14 -10.24
CA LYS A 229 2.17 0.50 -10.88
C LYS A 229 2.07 0.50 -12.41
N VAL A 230 0.88 0.20 -12.96
CA VAL A 230 0.66 0.22 -14.42
C VAL A 230 0.72 1.64 -14.95
N GLY A 231 0.03 2.59 -14.30
CA GLY A 231 0.10 4.00 -14.69
C GLY A 231 1.51 4.59 -14.66
N ALA A 232 2.34 4.16 -13.69
CA ALA A 232 3.75 4.55 -13.66
C ALA A 232 4.55 3.97 -14.84
N GLY A 233 4.25 2.72 -15.24
CA GLY A 233 4.85 2.12 -16.42
C GLY A 233 4.45 2.84 -17.72
N GLU A 234 3.18 3.17 -17.87
CA GLU A 234 2.67 3.94 -19.01
C GLU A 234 3.29 5.34 -19.07
N TYR A 235 3.38 6.02 -17.94
CA TYR A 235 4.07 7.30 -17.85
C TYR A 235 5.55 7.17 -18.24
N ALA A 236 6.24 6.17 -17.71
CA ALA A 236 7.65 5.95 -18.00
C ALA A 236 7.88 5.72 -19.51
N ILE A 237 7.06 4.91 -20.20
CA ILE A 237 7.16 4.69 -21.64
C ILE A 237 7.16 6.02 -22.42
N ASN A 238 6.33 7.00 -21.99
CA ASN A 238 6.23 8.28 -22.66
C ASN A 238 7.37 9.27 -22.32
N ASN A 239 8.17 8.99 -21.27
CA ASN A 239 9.13 9.94 -20.72
C ASN A 239 10.57 9.41 -20.63
N VAL A 240 10.82 8.16 -21.08
CA VAL A 240 12.17 7.58 -21.08
C VAL A 240 12.57 7.11 -22.49
N PRO A 241 13.87 6.98 -22.78
CA PRO A 241 14.35 6.46 -24.08
C PRO A 241 13.76 5.09 -24.43
N GLU A 242 13.48 4.87 -25.72
CA GLU A 242 12.83 3.67 -26.27
C GLU A 242 13.53 2.34 -25.87
N ARG A 243 14.84 2.37 -25.68
CA ARG A 243 15.60 1.19 -25.22
C ARG A 243 15.05 0.55 -23.95
N TRP A 244 14.32 1.30 -23.12
CA TRP A 244 13.73 0.85 -21.86
C TRP A 244 12.29 0.33 -22.00
N HIS A 245 11.63 0.61 -23.12
CA HIS A 245 10.21 0.25 -23.29
C HIS A 245 9.96 -1.25 -23.15
N LYS A 246 10.91 -2.08 -23.63
CA LYS A 246 10.79 -3.55 -23.56
C LYS A 246 10.68 -4.05 -22.12
N ILE A 247 11.54 -3.57 -21.21
CA ILE A 247 11.52 -4.03 -19.80
C ILE A 247 10.34 -3.44 -19.02
N ILE A 248 9.92 -2.21 -19.33
CA ILE A 248 8.74 -1.59 -18.74
C ILE A 248 7.48 -2.37 -19.16
N ASN A 249 7.34 -2.67 -20.45
CA ASN A 249 6.22 -3.48 -20.96
C ASN A 249 6.22 -4.89 -20.34
N GLU A 250 7.39 -5.51 -20.14
CA GLU A 250 7.50 -6.79 -19.45
C GLU A 250 7.00 -6.70 -18.01
N ALA A 251 7.38 -5.66 -17.27
CA ALA A 251 6.95 -5.46 -15.89
C ALA A 251 5.43 -5.21 -15.78
N MET A 252 4.86 -4.39 -16.68
CA MET A 252 3.40 -4.18 -16.75
C MET A 252 2.67 -5.47 -17.11
N ARG A 253 3.19 -6.23 -18.09
CA ARG A 253 2.66 -7.54 -18.46
C ARG A 253 2.60 -8.49 -17.26
N LEU A 254 3.69 -8.55 -16.48
CA LEU A 254 3.76 -9.39 -15.27
C LEU A 254 2.71 -8.98 -14.25
N ARG A 255 2.56 -7.67 -14.03
CA ARG A 255 1.54 -7.11 -13.12
C ARG A 255 0.13 -7.51 -13.53
N LEU A 256 -0.15 -7.48 -14.83
CA LEU A 256 -1.47 -7.79 -15.40
C LEU A 256 -1.71 -9.30 -15.59
N GLY A 257 -0.75 -10.16 -15.26
CA GLY A 257 -0.88 -11.61 -15.39
C GLY A 257 -0.87 -12.14 -16.83
N ASN A 258 -0.42 -11.34 -17.80
CA ASN A 258 -0.36 -11.78 -19.21
C ASN A 258 0.75 -12.82 -19.41
N PRO A 259 0.50 -13.98 -20.02
CA PRO A 259 1.47 -15.09 -20.04
C PRO A 259 2.65 -14.88 -21.00
N LYS A 260 2.48 -14.15 -22.11
CA LYS A 260 3.46 -14.04 -23.18
C LYS A 260 4.57 -13.03 -22.87
N SER A 261 5.75 -13.52 -22.44
CA SER A 261 6.90 -12.67 -22.14
C SER A 261 7.52 -12.02 -23.40
N TYR A 262 8.02 -10.79 -23.21
CA TYR A 262 8.84 -10.08 -24.20
C TYR A 262 10.29 -10.60 -24.24
N TYR A 263 10.70 -11.43 -23.29
CA TYR A 263 12.05 -11.97 -23.15
C TYR A 263 12.10 -13.48 -23.38
N LYS A 264 13.08 -13.91 -24.18
CA LYS A 264 13.43 -15.33 -24.33
C LYS A 264 14.49 -15.76 -23.30
N SER A 265 15.26 -14.82 -22.76
CA SER A 265 16.33 -15.08 -21.78
C SER A 265 16.01 -14.39 -20.45
N ILE A 266 16.01 -15.18 -19.37
CA ILE A 266 15.84 -14.67 -18.00
C ILE A 266 17.02 -13.77 -17.57
N PHE A 267 18.22 -14.06 -18.06
CA PHE A 267 19.40 -13.24 -17.81
C PHE A 267 19.29 -11.86 -18.49
N ALA A 268 18.84 -11.81 -19.75
CA ALA A 268 18.63 -10.55 -20.45
C ALA A 268 17.55 -9.71 -19.73
N ARG A 269 16.43 -10.34 -19.32
CA ARG A 269 15.37 -9.67 -18.55
C ARG A 269 15.88 -9.06 -17.25
N ARG A 270 16.64 -9.85 -16.47
CA ARG A 270 17.26 -9.38 -15.21
C ARG A 270 18.22 -8.20 -15.48
N ASN A 271 19.09 -8.31 -16.46
CA ASN A 271 20.07 -7.27 -16.74
C ASN A 271 19.41 -5.97 -17.18
N ASP A 272 18.39 -6.04 -18.05
CA ASP A 272 17.63 -4.87 -18.47
C ASP A 272 16.86 -4.25 -17.29
N ALA A 273 16.32 -5.06 -16.38
CA ALA A 273 15.64 -4.55 -15.17
C ALA A 273 16.59 -3.75 -14.27
N LEU A 274 17.77 -4.30 -13.98
CA LEU A 274 18.77 -3.62 -13.14
C LEU A 274 19.32 -2.35 -13.83
N ALA A 275 19.59 -2.40 -15.13
CA ALA A 275 20.05 -1.24 -15.89
C ALA A 275 18.97 -0.14 -15.99
N TYR A 276 17.71 -0.51 -16.15
CA TYR A 276 16.60 0.44 -16.11
C TYR A 276 16.44 1.08 -14.72
N MET A 277 16.53 0.29 -13.66
CA MET A 277 16.49 0.83 -12.29
C MET A 277 17.60 1.84 -12.05
N GLU A 278 18.83 1.54 -12.50
CA GLU A 278 19.95 2.48 -12.41
C GLU A 278 19.68 3.77 -13.17
N TYR A 279 19.16 3.65 -14.39
CA TYR A 279 18.78 4.81 -15.20
C TYR A 279 17.76 5.69 -14.47
N ILE A 280 16.68 5.11 -13.97
CA ILE A 280 15.64 5.88 -13.25
C ILE A 280 16.17 6.50 -11.95
N ILE A 281 16.98 5.78 -11.17
CA ILE A 281 17.60 6.33 -9.96
C ILE A 281 18.47 7.55 -10.31
N ASN A 282 19.25 7.46 -11.37
CA ASN A 282 20.10 8.57 -11.79
C ASN A 282 19.29 9.77 -12.33
N GLU A 283 18.25 9.53 -13.14
CA GLU A 283 17.38 10.61 -13.62
C GLU A 283 16.63 11.29 -12.47
N SER A 284 16.07 10.50 -11.53
CA SER A 284 15.37 11.05 -10.36
C SER A 284 16.28 11.90 -9.47
N ASN A 285 17.55 11.53 -9.32
CA ASN A 285 18.53 12.29 -8.52
C ASN A 285 19.01 13.59 -9.19
N LYS A 286 18.70 13.82 -10.46
CA LYS A 286 18.92 15.14 -11.11
C LYS A 286 17.86 16.16 -10.70
N LEU A 287 16.68 15.69 -10.27
CA LEU A 287 15.62 16.55 -9.80
C LEU A 287 15.95 17.02 -8.38
N ARG A 288 15.99 18.33 -8.18
CA ARG A 288 16.22 18.95 -6.86
C ARG A 288 14.89 19.38 -6.29
N PHE A 289 14.54 18.83 -5.13
CA PHE A 289 13.42 19.35 -4.33
C PHE A 289 14.01 20.37 -3.37
N VAL A 290 13.74 21.65 -3.63
CA VAL A 290 14.21 22.76 -2.77
C VAL A 290 13.39 22.70 -1.48
N GLU A 291 14.09 22.66 -0.34
CA GLU A 291 13.52 22.78 1.01
C GLU A 291 12.82 24.12 1.22
#